data_b61fefaea72e7521861e2799bea9c635
#
_entry.id   b61fefaea72e7521861e2799bea9c635
#
_cell.length_a   1.000
_cell.length_b   1.000
_cell.length_c   1.000
_cell.angle_alpha   90.00
_cell.angle_beta   90.00
_cell.angle_gamma   90.00
#
_symmetry.space_group_name_H-M   'P 1'
#
loop_
_entity.id
_entity.type
_entity.pdbx_description
1 polymer ?
#
loop_
_entity_poly.entity_id
_entity_poly.type
_entity_poly.pdbx_seq_one_letter_code
_entity_poly.pdbx_strand_id
1 'polypeptide(L)'
;MDKSKRAFELDALRGLALFMMILHHMIFDFRYMLGLDIFAFQETYWFNDIVRPVFVGVFVIVSGICCQFSRNNLKRSLKLLIIAMGFSIVMGVFSLVSGNELYVFFNVLHLLTVGTFLYGLYSLWETKNAKKRRMTDPDALPVSKKGEIILLIFAAVVLFSDQLINVFSAGISSYWLLPLGFLPPNYIGMGDYLPILPWLGFFFVGVIIGRIGYSSKQTLFPGAARSVIVAARPFEWFGRNSLVIYLVHQPILLAILFGLRYLGVW
;
A
#
# COMPACT_ATOMS: atom_id res chain seq x y z
N MET A 1 7.18 24.86 -8.37
CA MET A 1 7.00 23.71 -9.28
C MET A 1 5.77 23.99 -10.12
N ASP A 2 5.95 24.07 -11.43
CA ASP A 2 4.86 24.32 -12.38
C ASP A 2 3.81 23.19 -12.23
N LYS A 3 2.57 23.56 -11.91
CA LYS A 3 1.47 22.59 -11.66
C LYS A 3 1.15 21.74 -12.90
N SER A 4 1.51 22.23 -14.11
CA SER A 4 1.29 21.54 -15.38
C SER A 4 2.18 20.31 -15.59
N LYS A 5 3.29 20.19 -14.83
CA LYS A 5 4.28 19.11 -14.96
C LYS A 5 4.14 18.01 -13.89
N ARG A 6 3.19 18.14 -12.96
CA ARG A 6 2.98 17.15 -11.90
C ARG A 6 2.29 15.91 -12.45
N ALA A 7 2.72 14.75 -12.01
CA ALA A 7 2.09 13.46 -12.35
C ALA A 7 0.74 13.31 -11.62
N PHE A 8 -0.29 14.01 -12.11
CA PHE A 8 -1.65 14.04 -11.53
C PHE A 8 -2.30 12.66 -11.52
N GLU A 9 -1.97 11.84 -12.52
CA GLU A 9 -2.46 10.48 -12.66
C GLU A 9 -2.09 9.59 -11.49
N LEU A 10 -0.90 9.77 -10.89
CA LEU A 10 -0.47 9.00 -9.73
C LEU A 10 -1.24 9.39 -8.47
N ASP A 11 -1.49 10.69 -8.28
CA ASP A 11 -2.32 11.16 -7.17
C ASP A 11 -3.76 10.67 -7.36
N ALA A 12 -4.32 10.75 -8.59
CA ALA A 12 -5.68 10.31 -8.90
C ALA A 12 -5.85 8.80 -8.71
N LEU A 13 -4.94 7.96 -9.22
CA LEU A 13 -4.99 6.50 -9.05
C LEU A 13 -4.91 6.10 -7.59
N ARG A 14 -4.01 6.73 -6.81
CA ARG A 14 -3.91 6.47 -5.37
C ARG A 14 -5.18 6.87 -4.64
N GLY A 15 -5.76 8.02 -5.00
CA GLY A 15 -7.00 8.50 -4.41
C GLY A 15 -8.20 7.64 -4.75
N LEU A 16 -8.30 7.16 -5.99
CA LEU A 16 -9.35 6.24 -6.41
C LEU A 16 -9.24 4.91 -5.64
N ALA A 17 -8.04 4.34 -5.56
CA ALA A 17 -7.81 3.10 -4.81
C ALA A 17 -8.17 3.26 -3.33
N LEU A 18 -7.81 4.39 -2.71
CA LEU A 18 -8.16 4.70 -1.33
C LEU A 18 -9.67 4.88 -1.16
N PHE A 19 -10.34 5.55 -2.08
CA PHE A 19 -11.79 5.72 -2.08
C PHE A 19 -12.52 4.36 -2.15
N MET A 20 -12.08 3.46 -3.03
CA MET A 20 -12.62 2.10 -3.12
C MET A 20 -12.38 1.30 -1.83
N MET A 21 -11.24 1.48 -1.18
CA MET A 21 -10.94 0.87 0.11
C MET A 21 -11.91 1.39 1.20
N ILE A 22 -12.16 2.69 1.27
CA ILE A 22 -13.13 3.27 2.23
C ILE A 22 -14.53 2.71 2.01
N LEU A 23 -14.97 2.60 0.76
CA LEU A 23 -16.27 1.98 0.43
C LEU A 23 -16.31 0.51 0.87
N HIS A 24 -15.22 -0.24 0.67
CA HIS A 24 -15.13 -1.63 1.12
C HIS A 24 -15.26 -1.74 2.65
N HIS A 25 -14.55 -0.91 3.40
CA HIS A 25 -14.64 -0.91 4.87
C HIS A 25 -16.03 -0.48 5.35
N MET A 26 -16.63 0.53 4.73
CA MET A 26 -17.99 0.95 5.06
C MET A 26 -19.01 -0.20 4.88
N ILE A 27 -18.94 -0.92 3.77
CA ILE A 27 -19.81 -2.07 3.50
C ILE A 27 -19.54 -3.19 4.52
N PHE A 28 -18.27 -3.46 4.82
CA PHE A 28 -17.86 -4.44 5.82
C PHE A 28 -18.44 -4.11 7.21
N ASP A 29 -18.35 -2.86 7.63
CA ASP A 29 -18.86 -2.40 8.92
C ASP A 29 -20.39 -2.54 9.00
N PHE A 30 -21.12 -2.20 7.94
CA PHE A 30 -22.58 -2.40 7.86
C PHE A 30 -22.97 -3.86 8.05
N ARG A 31 -22.26 -4.78 7.40
CA ARG A 31 -22.57 -6.21 7.50
C ARG A 31 -22.17 -6.82 8.82
N TYR A 32 -20.92 -6.65 9.22
CA TYR A 32 -20.34 -7.43 10.32
C TYR A 32 -20.44 -6.72 11.67
N MET A 33 -20.46 -5.40 11.71
CA MET A 33 -20.59 -4.67 12.99
C MET A 33 -22.04 -4.30 13.33
N LEU A 34 -22.86 -4.00 12.31
CA LEU A 34 -24.29 -3.69 12.52
C LEU A 34 -25.21 -4.88 12.27
N GLY A 35 -24.71 -5.99 11.70
CA GLY A 35 -25.48 -7.19 11.41
C GLY A 35 -26.53 -7.00 10.29
N LEU A 36 -26.35 -6.01 9.40
CA LEU A 36 -27.26 -5.75 8.31
C LEU A 36 -26.98 -6.68 7.13
N ASP A 37 -27.97 -7.42 6.67
CA ASP A 37 -27.81 -8.30 5.49
C ASP A 37 -27.99 -7.52 4.18
N ILE A 38 -27.07 -6.57 3.97
CA ILE A 38 -27.00 -5.74 2.76
C ILE A 38 -25.65 -5.95 2.07
N PHE A 39 -25.57 -5.64 0.78
CA PHE A 39 -24.33 -5.72 -0.01
C PHE A 39 -23.66 -7.10 -0.02
N ALA A 40 -24.45 -8.19 -0.10
CA ALA A 40 -23.96 -9.58 -0.13
C ALA A 40 -22.91 -9.84 -1.25
N PHE A 41 -22.85 -9.00 -2.29
CA PHE A 41 -21.85 -9.10 -3.35
C PHE A 41 -20.41 -9.05 -2.82
N GLN A 42 -20.18 -8.43 -1.64
CA GLN A 42 -18.85 -8.32 -1.04
C GLN A 42 -18.25 -9.71 -0.70
N GLU A 43 -19.09 -10.71 -0.47
CA GLU A 43 -18.66 -12.10 -0.19
C GLU A 43 -18.45 -12.91 -1.47
N THR A 44 -18.80 -12.37 -2.63
CA THR A 44 -18.65 -13.09 -3.89
C THR A 44 -17.19 -13.18 -4.31
N TYR A 45 -16.85 -14.28 -5.01
CA TYR A 45 -15.52 -14.51 -5.55
C TYR A 45 -15.00 -13.33 -6.39
N TRP A 46 -15.83 -12.79 -7.30
CA TRP A 46 -15.40 -11.69 -8.18
C TRP A 46 -15.00 -10.43 -7.40
N PHE A 47 -15.64 -10.16 -6.26
CA PHE A 47 -15.32 -8.99 -5.46
C PHE A 47 -14.05 -9.23 -4.60
N ASN A 48 -14.02 -10.33 -3.85
CA ASN A 48 -12.93 -10.63 -2.91
C ASN A 48 -11.62 -11.00 -3.62
N ASP A 49 -11.71 -11.78 -4.70
CA ASP A 49 -10.53 -12.37 -5.33
C ASP A 49 -10.10 -11.59 -6.58
N ILE A 50 -10.94 -10.68 -7.11
CA ILE A 50 -10.59 -9.87 -8.28
C ILE A 50 -10.60 -8.38 -7.94
N VAL A 51 -11.75 -7.80 -7.55
CA VAL A 51 -11.87 -6.34 -7.41
C VAL A 51 -11.05 -5.81 -6.24
N ARG A 52 -11.16 -6.42 -5.06
CA ARG A 52 -10.42 -6.01 -3.87
C ARG A 52 -8.90 -6.07 -4.08
N PRO A 53 -8.29 -7.15 -4.58
CA PRO A 53 -6.86 -7.19 -4.88
C PRO A 53 -6.42 -6.16 -5.92
N VAL A 54 -7.26 -5.83 -6.90
CA VAL A 54 -6.93 -4.82 -7.92
C VAL A 54 -6.75 -3.43 -7.31
N PHE A 55 -7.70 -2.92 -6.54
CA PHE A 55 -7.53 -1.58 -5.97
C PHE A 55 -6.44 -1.53 -4.89
N VAL A 56 -6.24 -2.61 -4.10
CA VAL A 56 -5.11 -2.71 -3.18
C VAL A 56 -3.79 -2.73 -3.95
N GLY A 57 -3.70 -3.53 -5.02
CA GLY A 57 -2.53 -3.61 -5.89
C GLY A 57 -2.18 -2.27 -6.53
N VAL A 58 -3.18 -1.54 -7.06
CA VAL A 58 -2.98 -0.19 -7.60
C VAL A 58 -2.41 0.75 -6.55
N PHE A 59 -2.93 0.74 -5.32
CA PHE A 59 -2.43 1.56 -4.23
C PHE A 59 -0.95 1.25 -3.90
N VAL A 60 -0.60 -0.03 -3.82
CA VAL A 60 0.75 -0.51 -3.52
C VAL A 60 1.72 -0.18 -4.66
N ILE A 61 1.33 -0.44 -5.92
CA ILE A 61 2.14 -0.12 -7.12
C ILE A 61 2.42 1.38 -7.19
N VAL A 62 1.39 2.23 -7.08
CA VAL A 62 1.55 3.69 -7.12
C VAL A 62 2.45 4.18 -5.98
N SER A 63 2.37 3.54 -4.80
CA SER A 63 3.25 3.85 -3.68
C SER A 63 4.71 3.52 -3.96
N GLY A 64 4.98 2.42 -4.71
CA GLY A 64 6.29 2.07 -5.24
C GLY A 64 6.79 3.09 -6.27
N ILE A 65 5.96 3.48 -7.25
CA ILE A 65 6.29 4.52 -8.24
C ILE A 65 6.74 5.82 -7.52
N CYS A 66 6.05 6.17 -6.45
CA CYS A 66 6.32 7.39 -5.70
C CYS A 66 7.67 7.40 -4.96
N CYS A 67 8.36 6.26 -4.87
CA CYS A 67 9.74 6.25 -4.39
C CYS A 67 10.70 7.03 -5.30
N GLN A 68 10.39 7.14 -6.61
CA GLN A 68 11.17 7.92 -7.56
C GLN A 68 11.09 9.44 -7.29
N PHE A 69 9.99 9.91 -6.72
CA PHE A 69 9.80 11.33 -6.38
C PHE A 69 10.37 11.70 -5.01
N SER A 70 10.74 10.73 -4.19
CA SER A 70 11.27 10.95 -2.85
C SER A 70 12.74 11.38 -2.91
N ARG A 71 13.10 12.38 -2.11
CA ARG A 71 14.50 12.79 -1.93
C ARG A 71 15.32 11.82 -1.08
N ASN A 72 14.66 11.16 -0.12
CA ASN A 72 15.29 10.21 0.79
C ASN A 72 14.28 9.16 1.25
N ASN A 73 14.37 7.97 0.65
CA ASN A 73 13.46 6.86 0.94
C ASN A 73 13.67 6.28 2.34
N LEU A 74 14.89 6.31 2.90
CA LEU A 74 15.13 5.84 4.27
C LEU A 74 14.47 6.74 5.32
N LYS A 75 14.55 8.07 5.15
CA LYS A 75 13.83 9.00 6.04
C LYS A 75 12.31 8.85 5.90
N ARG A 76 11.83 8.58 4.68
CA ARG A 76 10.41 8.32 4.42
C ARG A 76 9.96 7.02 5.09
N SER A 77 10.73 5.93 4.98
CA SER A 77 10.39 4.66 5.61
C SER A 77 10.37 4.76 7.13
N LEU A 78 11.32 5.49 7.75
CA LEU A 78 11.31 5.72 9.20
C LEU A 78 10.06 6.47 9.66
N LYS A 79 9.63 7.49 8.92
CA LYS A 79 8.36 8.19 9.22
C LYS A 79 7.15 7.27 9.11
N LEU A 80 7.11 6.44 8.05
CA LEU A 80 6.05 5.45 7.87
C LEU A 80 6.05 4.41 8.98
N LEU A 81 7.24 3.96 9.43
CA LEU A 81 7.36 3.02 10.55
C LEU A 81 6.75 3.59 11.83
N ILE A 82 7.13 4.82 12.19
CA ILE A 82 6.60 5.47 13.40
C ILE A 82 5.07 5.58 13.34
N ILE A 83 4.52 5.94 12.17
CA ILE A 83 3.08 6.05 11.97
C ILE A 83 2.41 4.68 12.03
N ALA A 84 2.98 3.65 11.36
CA ALA A 84 2.44 2.30 11.35
C ALA A 84 2.41 1.69 12.76
N MET A 85 3.51 1.81 13.50
CA MET A 85 3.59 1.34 14.89
C MET A 85 2.63 2.10 15.82
N GLY A 86 2.56 3.43 15.68
CA GLY A 86 1.60 4.25 16.40
C GLY A 86 0.16 3.83 16.14
N PHE A 87 -0.19 3.55 14.89
CA PHE A 87 -1.51 3.05 14.50
C PHE A 87 -1.82 1.69 15.15
N SER A 88 -0.86 0.74 15.10
CA SER A 88 -1.04 -0.57 15.74
C SER A 88 -1.21 -0.48 17.26
N ILE A 89 -0.47 0.41 17.93
CA ILE A 89 -0.62 0.65 19.37
C ILE A 89 -2.01 1.22 19.68
N VAL A 90 -2.46 2.22 18.93
CA VAL A 90 -3.78 2.83 19.12
C VAL A 90 -4.90 1.80 18.92
N MET A 91 -4.81 0.98 17.87
CA MET A 91 -5.78 -0.08 17.60
C MET A 91 -5.74 -1.16 18.68
N GLY A 92 -4.56 -1.54 19.16
CA GLY A 92 -4.40 -2.48 20.27
C GLY A 92 -5.03 -1.99 21.57
N VAL A 93 -4.79 -0.73 21.94
CA VAL A 93 -5.42 -0.10 23.13
C VAL A 93 -6.93 -0.03 22.96
N PHE A 94 -7.41 0.38 21.79
CA PHE A 94 -8.84 0.44 21.50
C PHE A 94 -9.50 -0.94 21.59
N SER A 95 -8.85 -1.98 21.08
CA SER A 95 -9.32 -3.36 21.19
C SER A 95 -9.45 -3.81 22.65
N LEU A 96 -8.44 -3.53 23.48
CA LEU A 96 -8.47 -3.86 24.91
C LEU A 96 -9.59 -3.12 25.67
N VAL A 97 -9.81 -1.85 25.36
CA VAL A 97 -10.82 -1.03 26.07
C VAL A 97 -12.24 -1.36 25.62
N SER A 98 -12.44 -1.62 24.32
CA SER A 98 -13.76 -1.91 23.76
C SER A 98 -14.22 -3.35 23.95
N GLY A 99 -13.29 -4.26 24.28
CA GLY A 99 -13.55 -5.71 24.32
C GLY A 99 -13.77 -6.34 22.95
N ASN A 100 -13.54 -5.58 21.86
CA ASN A 100 -13.65 -6.08 20.50
C ASN A 100 -12.26 -6.46 19.97
N GLU A 101 -12.15 -7.53 19.21
CA GLU A 101 -10.91 -8.03 18.63
C GLU A 101 -10.54 -7.25 17.37
N LEU A 102 -10.11 -5.98 17.54
CA LEU A 102 -9.73 -5.05 16.46
C LEU A 102 -8.22 -4.84 16.37
N TYR A 103 -7.45 -5.89 16.64
CA TYR A 103 -5.98 -5.82 16.56
C TYR A 103 -5.50 -5.64 15.12
N VAL A 104 -4.50 -4.78 14.94
CA VAL A 104 -3.80 -4.59 13.66
C VAL A 104 -2.32 -4.79 13.88
N PHE A 105 -1.81 -6.00 13.63
CA PHE A 105 -0.39 -6.33 13.77
C PHE A 105 0.41 -5.98 12.52
N PHE A 106 -0.17 -6.19 11.33
CA PHE A 106 0.50 -5.92 10.07
C PHE A 106 -0.52 -5.53 8.98
N ASN A 107 -0.33 -4.34 8.39
CA ASN A 107 -1.22 -3.79 7.37
C ASN A 107 -0.43 -3.12 6.23
N VAL A 108 -1.13 -2.43 5.34
CA VAL A 108 -0.52 -1.74 4.20
C VAL A 108 0.56 -0.72 4.60
N LEU A 109 0.44 -0.03 5.76
CA LEU A 109 1.48 0.92 6.21
C LEU A 109 2.79 0.20 6.55
N HIS A 110 2.71 -0.96 7.19
CA HIS A 110 3.87 -1.80 7.49
C HIS A 110 4.52 -2.30 6.21
N LEU A 111 3.71 -2.79 5.26
CA LEU A 111 4.18 -3.22 3.94
C LEU A 111 4.91 -2.09 3.21
N LEU A 112 4.31 -0.88 3.14
CA LEU A 112 4.92 0.28 2.51
C LEU A 112 6.21 0.73 3.22
N THR A 113 6.26 0.56 4.55
CA THR A 113 7.47 0.82 5.34
C THR A 113 8.59 -0.10 4.90
N VAL A 114 8.34 -1.42 4.87
CA VAL A 114 9.33 -2.43 4.47
C VAL A 114 9.77 -2.19 3.02
N GLY A 115 8.84 -2.02 2.09
CA GLY A 115 9.16 -1.78 0.68
C GLY A 115 9.99 -0.51 0.45
N THR A 116 9.60 0.60 1.10
CA THR A 116 10.33 1.89 1.00
C THR A 116 11.73 1.79 1.64
N PHE A 117 11.86 1.04 2.74
CA PHE A 117 13.15 0.80 3.41
C PHE A 117 14.09 -0.01 2.53
N LEU A 118 13.64 -1.16 2.03
CA LEU A 118 14.44 -2.03 1.16
C LEU A 118 14.89 -1.30 -0.10
N TYR A 119 13.97 -0.54 -0.74
CA TYR A 119 14.35 0.28 -1.89
C TYR A 119 15.31 1.41 -1.51
N GLY A 120 15.16 2.00 -0.32
CA GLY A 120 16.09 2.99 0.20
C GLY A 120 17.51 2.44 0.35
N LEU A 121 17.67 1.23 0.91
CA LEU A 121 18.95 0.52 1.01
C LEU A 121 19.54 0.20 -0.36
N TYR A 122 18.70 -0.35 -1.26
CA TYR A 122 19.10 -0.63 -2.64
C TYR A 122 19.61 0.64 -3.35
N SER A 123 18.90 1.76 -3.25
CA SER A 123 19.27 3.05 -3.84
C SER A 123 20.61 3.58 -3.30
N LEU A 124 20.90 3.40 -2.01
CA LEU A 124 22.21 3.75 -1.43
C LEU A 124 23.32 2.87 -2.00
N TRP A 125 23.09 1.57 -2.08
CA TRP A 125 24.06 0.62 -2.64
C TRP A 125 24.35 0.95 -4.11
N GLU A 126 23.32 1.21 -4.92
CA GLU A 126 23.43 1.58 -6.32
C GLU A 126 24.22 2.88 -6.49
N THR A 127 23.93 3.92 -5.69
CA THR A 127 24.63 5.21 -5.72
C THR A 127 26.11 5.05 -5.38
N LYS A 128 26.46 4.27 -4.36
CA LYS A 128 27.86 3.98 -4.04
C LYS A 128 28.59 3.29 -5.20
N ASN A 129 27.94 2.31 -5.81
CA ASN A 129 28.52 1.58 -6.94
C ASN A 129 28.63 2.46 -8.21
N ALA A 130 27.65 3.33 -8.46
CA ALA A 130 27.71 4.30 -9.55
C ALA A 130 28.87 5.28 -9.37
N LYS A 131 29.08 5.79 -8.15
CA LYS A 131 30.24 6.64 -7.84
C LYS A 131 31.56 5.92 -8.07
N LYS A 132 31.69 4.68 -7.62
CA LYS A 132 32.90 3.86 -7.86
C LYS A 132 33.15 3.62 -9.35
N ARG A 133 32.12 3.30 -10.14
CA ARG A 133 32.22 3.12 -11.59
C ARG A 133 32.69 4.39 -12.31
N ARG A 134 32.14 5.56 -11.96
CA ARG A 134 32.55 6.85 -12.56
C ARG A 134 33.99 7.26 -12.20
N MET A 135 34.53 6.74 -11.11
CA MET A 135 35.96 6.94 -10.80
C MET A 135 36.87 6.13 -11.72
N THR A 136 36.38 4.98 -12.23
CA THR A 136 37.14 4.10 -13.14
C THR A 136 36.80 4.37 -14.63
N ASP A 137 35.58 4.84 -14.90
CA ASP A 137 35.07 5.18 -16.24
C ASP A 137 34.17 6.42 -16.12
N PRO A 138 34.65 7.61 -16.49
CA PRO A 138 33.89 8.86 -16.40
C PRO A 138 32.59 8.87 -17.21
N ASP A 139 32.52 8.10 -18.31
CA ASP A 139 31.36 8.01 -19.21
C ASP A 139 30.33 6.96 -18.75
N ALA A 140 30.60 6.26 -17.64
CA ALA A 140 29.68 5.26 -17.13
C ALA A 140 28.31 5.85 -16.76
N LEU A 141 27.25 5.22 -17.28
CA LEU A 141 25.87 5.61 -16.98
C LEU A 141 25.57 5.53 -15.48
N PRO A 142 24.82 6.51 -14.92
CA PRO A 142 24.47 6.54 -13.50
C PRO A 142 23.61 5.36 -13.06
N VAL A 143 22.76 4.85 -13.94
CA VAL A 143 21.89 3.69 -13.72
C VAL A 143 22.43 2.49 -14.46
N SER A 144 22.60 1.36 -13.77
CA SER A 144 23.10 0.12 -14.36
C SER A 144 21.92 -0.74 -14.84
N LYS A 145 21.95 -1.21 -16.08
CA LYS A 145 21.04 -2.26 -16.57
C LYS A 145 21.02 -3.49 -15.63
N LYS A 146 22.15 -3.82 -15.01
CA LYS A 146 22.23 -4.89 -13.99
C LYS A 146 21.35 -4.60 -12.77
N GLY A 147 21.26 -3.33 -12.35
CA GLY A 147 20.42 -2.92 -11.24
C GLY A 147 18.93 -3.11 -11.53
N GLU A 148 18.48 -2.77 -12.72
CA GLU A 148 17.09 -3.00 -13.16
C GLU A 148 16.75 -4.48 -13.18
N ILE A 149 17.66 -5.32 -13.69
CA ILE A 149 17.49 -6.78 -13.72
C ILE A 149 17.38 -7.34 -12.29
N ILE A 150 18.20 -6.88 -11.36
CA ILE A 150 18.12 -7.31 -9.95
C ILE A 150 16.74 -6.99 -9.36
N LEU A 151 16.24 -5.77 -9.58
CA LEU A 151 14.91 -5.37 -9.10
C LEU A 151 13.79 -6.20 -9.74
N LEU A 152 13.90 -6.49 -11.03
CA LEU A 152 12.94 -7.31 -11.75
C LEU A 152 12.91 -8.74 -11.23
N ILE A 153 14.09 -9.37 -11.06
CA ILE A 153 14.20 -10.72 -10.49
C ILE A 153 13.62 -10.74 -9.08
N PHE A 154 13.98 -9.75 -8.24
CA PHE A 154 13.46 -9.66 -6.88
C PHE A 154 11.93 -9.53 -6.87
N ALA A 155 11.36 -8.63 -7.68
CA ALA A 155 9.91 -8.48 -7.79
C ALA A 155 9.24 -9.79 -8.24
N ALA A 156 9.79 -10.46 -9.25
CA ALA A 156 9.27 -11.74 -9.76
C ALA A 156 9.31 -12.83 -8.67
N VAL A 157 10.45 -13.02 -8.01
CA VAL A 157 10.58 -14.01 -6.91
C VAL A 157 9.56 -13.78 -5.82
N VAL A 158 9.36 -12.50 -5.42
CA VAL A 158 8.39 -12.16 -4.37
C VAL A 158 6.95 -12.37 -4.85
N LEU A 159 6.61 -12.04 -6.10
CA LEU A 159 5.26 -12.26 -6.65
C LEU A 159 4.89 -13.74 -6.70
N PHE A 160 5.84 -14.61 -7.06
CA PHE A 160 5.60 -16.05 -7.14
C PHE A 160 5.76 -16.79 -5.81
N SER A 161 6.14 -16.08 -4.73
CA SER A 161 6.33 -16.68 -3.40
C SER A 161 5.04 -17.14 -2.72
N ASP A 162 3.89 -16.66 -3.16
CA ASP A 162 2.58 -17.06 -2.62
C ASP A 162 2.34 -18.58 -2.75
N GLN A 163 2.79 -19.17 -3.85
CA GLN A 163 2.73 -20.62 -4.04
C GLN A 163 3.57 -21.40 -3.02
N LEU A 164 4.72 -20.84 -2.60
CA LEU A 164 5.57 -21.43 -1.58
C LEU A 164 4.94 -21.34 -0.19
N ILE A 165 4.25 -20.22 0.12
CA ILE A 165 3.53 -20.06 1.39
C ILE A 165 2.51 -21.17 1.56
N ASN A 166 1.72 -21.46 0.54
CA ASN A 166 0.69 -22.49 0.57
C ASN A 166 1.27 -23.90 0.83
N VAL A 167 2.46 -24.19 0.31
CA VAL A 167 3.16 -25.47 0.53
C VAL A 167 3.75 -25.59 1.93
N PHE A 168 4.34 -24.49 2.44
CA PHE A 168 5.06 -24.49 3.72
C PHE A 168 4.21 -24.07 4.93
N SER A 169 2.99 -23.59 4.75
CA SER A 169 2.11 -23.16 5.85
C SER A 169 1.60 -24.31 6.70
N ALA A 170 1.58 -25.54 6.18
CA ALA A 170 1.17 -26.72 6.93
C ALA A 170 2.16 -26.98 8.09
N GLY A 171 1.72 -26.68 9.32
CA GLY A 171 2.49 -26.94 10.56
C GLY A 171 3.17 -25.70 11.17
N ILE A 172 3.07 -24.53 10.56
CA ILE A 172 3.61 -23.29 11.15
C ILE A 172 2.56 -22.69 12.08
N SER A 173 2.87 -22.61 13.39
CA SER A 173 1.99 -22.03 14.42
C SER A 173 2.52 -20.72 15.02
N SER A 174 3.46 -20.05 14.37
CA SER A 174 4.14 -18.89 14.93
C SER A 174 3.60 -17.55 14.41
N TYR A 175 3.13 -16.68 15.31
CA TYR A 175 2.72 -15.30 15.01
C TYR A 175 3.86 -14.43 14.47
N TRP A 176 5.15 -14.80 14.69
CA TRP A 176 6.30 -14.06 14.17
C TRP A 176 6.42 -14.11 12.64
N LEU A 177 5.82 -15.11 11.99
CA LEU A 177 5.83 -15.26 10.54
C LEU A 177 4.58 -14.65 9.87
N LEU A 178 3.66 -14.13 10.66
CA LEU A 178 2.47 -13.43 10.18
C LEU A 178 2.81 -12.28 9.19
N PRO A 179 3.82 -11.43 9.43
CA PRO A 179 4.18 -10.41 8.44
C PRO A 179 4.55 -10.97 7.06
N LEU A 180 5.05 -12.19 6.98
CA LEU A 180 5.40 -12.86 5.72
C LEU A 180 4.21 -13.48 4.98
N GLY A 181 3.07 -13.72 5.67
CA GLY A 181 1.88 -14.34 5.09
C GLY A 181 1.56 -15.72 5.67
N PHE A 182 2.35 -16.23 6.61
CA PHE A 182 2.04 -17.49 7.28
C PHE A 182 1.03 -17.27 8.40
N LEU A 183 -0.18 -17.81 8.22
CA LEU A 183 -1.27 -17.66 9.20
C LEU A 183 -1.25 -18.83 10.18
N PRO A 184 -1.17 -18.58 11.50
CA PRO A 184 -1.28 -19.65 12.49
C PRO A 184 -2.69 -20.25 12.50
N PRO A 185 -2.88 -21.53 12.92
CA PRO A 185 -4.17 -22.22 12.89
C PRO A 185 -5.32 -21.52 13.64
N ASN A 186 -4.98 -20.77 14.67
CA ASN A 186 -5.94 -20.01 15.50
C ASN A 186 -5.90 -18.51 15.18
N TYR A 187 -5.62 -18.16 13.90
CA TYR A 187 -5.54 -16.77 13.50
C TYR A 187 -6.91 -16.12 13.57
N ILE A 188 -7.01 -15.07 14.40
CA ILE A 188 -8.17 -14.20 14.45
C ILE A 188 -8.02 -13.22 13.29
N GLY A 189 -8.95 -13.24 12.35
CA GLY A 189 -8.90 -12.41 11.15
C GLY A 189 -8.77 -10.93 11.48
N MET A 190 -7.73 -10.27 10.95
CA MET A 190 -7.59 -8.82 10.99
C MET A 190 -8.18 -8.25 9.71
N GLY A 191 -9.12 -7.31 9.82
CA GLY A 191 -9.82 -6.75 8.66
C GLY A 191 -8.93 -6.06 7.63
N ASP A 192 -7.75 -5.58 8.04
CA ASP A 192 -6.82 -4.78 7.22
C ASP A 192 -5.45 -5.48 7.04
N TYR A 193 -5.43 -6.81 7.22
CA TYR A 193 -4.20 -7.59 7.07
C TYR A 193 -3.71 -7.62 5.62
N LEU A 194 -2.43 -7.25 5.42
CA LEU A 194 -1.79 -7.26 4.12
C LEU A 194 -0.33 -7.73 4.27
N PRO A 195 -0.02 -9.01 4.03
CA PRO A 195 1.31 -9.56 4.24
C PRO A 195 2.36 -9.03 3.27
N ILE A 196 3.63 -9.23 3.60
CA ILE A 196 4.75 -8.89 2.72
C ILE A 196 4.67 -9.69 1.41
N LEU A 197 4.41 -10.97 1.51
CA LEU A 197 4.30 -11.87 0.36
C LEU A 197 2.83 -12.08 -0.02
N PRO A 198 2.43 -11.92 -1.28
CA PRO A 198 3.23 -11.47 -2.43
C PRO A 198 3.26 -9.94 -2.64
N TRP A 199 2.62 -9.14 -1.77
CA TRP A 199 2.32 -7.72 -2.00
C TRP A 199 3.56 -6.82 -2.15
N LEU A 200 4.68 -7.19 -1.54
CA LEU A 200 5.95 -6.49 -1.75
C LEU A 200 6.43 -6.59 -3.20
N GLY A 201 6.08 -7.66 -3.92
CA GLY A 201 6.35 -7.79 -5.35
C GLY A 201 5.64 -6.71 -6.16
N PHE A 202 4.36 -6.46 -5.91
CA PHE A 202 3.61 -5.35 -6.54
C PHE A 202 4.24 -3.98 -6.24
N PHE A 203 4.73 -3.78 -5.02
CA PHE A 203 5.45 -2.56 -4.67
C PHE A 203 6.70 -2.38 -5.54
N PHE A 204 7.51 -3.42 -5.73
CA PHE A 204 8.72 -3.35 -6.55
C PHE A 204 8.44 -3.27 -8.05
N VAL A 205 7.34 -3.84 -8.54
CA VAL A 205 6.83 -3.54 -9.89
C VAL A 205 6.58 -2.03 -10.02
N GLY A 206 5.94 -1.42 -9.05
CA GLY A 206 5.76 0.02 -9.00
C GLY A 206 7.08 0.80 -8.99
N VAL A 207 8.08 0.35 -8.23
CA VAL A 207 9.43 0.96 -8.23
C VAL A 207 10.04 0.93 -9.63
N ILE A 208 9.96 -0.20 -10.33
CA ILE A 208 10.50 -0.36 -11.69
C ILE A 208 9.76 0.57 -12.67
N ILE A 209 8.43 0.61 -12.63
CA ILE A 209 7.62 1.54 -13.43
C ILE A 209 8.03 2.99 -13.14
N GLY A 210 8.25 3.35 -11.86
CA GLY A 210 8.71 4.67 -11.46
C GLY A 210 10.06 5.04 -12.04
N ARG A 211 11.01 4.12 -12.05
CA ARG A 211 12.36 4.32 -12.58
C ARG A 211 12.39 4.49 -14.10
N ILE A 212 11.59 3.70 -14.81
CA ILE A 212 11.55 3.70 -16.28
C ILE A 212 10.65 4.83 -16.78
N GLY A 213 9.39 4.86 -16.35
CA GLY A 213 8.38 5.78 -16.87
C GLY A 213 8.47 7.19 -16.30
N TYR A 214 8.80 7.33 -15.02
CA TYR A 214 8.81 8.62 -14.30
C TYR A 214 10.22 9.12 -13.98
N SER A 215 11.21 8.79 -14.83
CA SER A 215 12.59 9.26 -14.68
C SER A 215 12.70 10.79 -14.71
N SER A 216 11.89 11.45 -15.52
CA SER A 216 11.76 12.92 -15.60
C SER A 216 10.99 13.55 -14.43
N LYS A 217 10.33 12.74 -13.58
CA LYS A 217 9.43 13.17 -12.50
C LYS A 217 8.26 14.05 -12.95
N GLN A 218 7.78 13.83 -14.17
CA GLN A 218 6.69 14.56 -14.79
C GLN A 218 5.54 13.60 -15.14
N THR A 219 4.38 14.16 -15.44
CA THR A 219 3.22 13.38 -15.92
C THR A 219 3.54 12.66 -17.23
N LEU A 220 3.02 11.45 -17.39
CA LEU A 220 3.05 10.73 -18.66
C LEU A 220 1.98 11.24 -19.65
N PHE A 221 1.05 12.07 -19.17
CA PHE A 221 -0.08 12.57 -19.96
C PHE A 221 -0.07 14.13 -20.06
N PRO A 222 0.97 14.75 -20.64
CA PRO A 222 1.06 16.21 -20.72
C PRO A 222 -0.05 16.82 -21.60
N GLY A 223 -0.61 16.04 -22.53
CA GLY A 223 -1.70 16.43 -23.43
C GLY A 223 -3.09 15.95 -22.97
N ALA A 224 -3.27 15.59 -21.71
CA ALA A 224 -4.58 15.12 -21.23
C ALA A 224 -5.69 16.16 -21.43
N ALA A 225 -6.86 15.72 -21.91
CA ALA A 225 -8.00 16.59 -22.10
C ALA A 225 -8.42 17.26 -20.77
N ARG A 226 -8.87 18.51 -20.84
CA ARG A 226 -9.30 19.28 -19.66
C ARG A 226 -10.40 18.55 -18.86
N SER A 227 -11.30 17.85 -19.55
CA SER A 227 -12.36 17.05 -18.92
C SER A 227 -11.81 15.95 -18.04
N VAL A 228 -10.75 15.23 -18.50
CA VAL A 228 -10.08 14.17 -17.74
C VAL A 228 -9.42 14.75 -16.49
N ILE A 229 -8.70 15.88 -16.63
CA ILE A 229 -8.04 16.55 -15.51
C ILE A 229 -9.07 17.04 -14.48
N VAL A 230 -10.21 17.57 -14.92
CA VAL A 230 -11.27 18.02 -14.02
C VAL A 230 -11.92 16.85 -13.30
N ALA A 231 -12.21 15.75 -13.98
CA ALA A 231 -12.77 14.53 -13.39
C ALA A 231 -11.79 13.86 -12.39
N ALA A 232 -10.48 13.98 -12.61
CA ALA A 232 -9.48 13.44 -11.72
C ALA A 232 -9.28 14.24 -10.40
N ARG A 233 -9.65 15.53 -10.37
CA ARG A 233 -9.40 16.43 -9.23
C ARG A 233 -9.86 15.92 -7.86
N PRO A 234 -11.08 15.36 -7.68
CA PRO A 234 -11.49 14.81 -6.39
C PRO A 234 -10.53 13.72 -5.93
N PHE A 235 -10.21 12.78 -6.82
CA PHE A 235 -9.29 11.68 -6.51
C PHE A 235 -7.85 12.16 -6.30
N GLU A 236 -7.39 13.19 -7.02
CA GLU A 236 -6.09 13.82 -6.72
C GLU A 236 -6.03 14.34 -5.29
N TRP A 237 -7.10 14.97 -4.80
CA TRP A 237 -7.16 15.47 -3.42
C TRP A 237 -7.07 14.32 -2.42
N PHE A 238 -7.82 13.22 -2.64
CA PHE A 238 -7.71 12.00 -1.85
C PHE A 238 -6.29 11.42 -1.88
N GLY A 239 -5.68 11.34 -3.06
CA GLY A 239 -4.33 10.79 -3.22
C GLY A 239 -3.25 11.62 -2.54
N ARG A 240 -3.36 12.96 -2.58
CA ARG A 240 -2.41 13.87 -1.90
C ARG A 240 -2.48 13.76 -0.39
N ASN A 241 -3.67 13.51 0.15
CA ASN A 241 -3.92 13.38 1.59
C ASN A 241 -4.05 11.92 2.03
N SER A 242 -3.60 10.97 1.18
CA SER A 242 -3.88 9.54 1.35
C SER A 242 -3.47 8.97 2.70
N LEU A 243 -2.36 9.42 3.28
CA LEU A 243 -1.90 8.94 4.58
C LEU A 243 -2.85 9.37 5.72
N VAL A 244 -3.26 10.62 5.73
CA VAL A 244 -4.17 11.14 6.76
C VAL A 244 -5.54 10.49 6.61
N ILE A 245 -6.08 10.44 5.38
CA ILE A 245 -7.37 9.81 5.10
C ILE A 245 -7.34 8.33 5.48
N TYR A 246 -6.26 7.60 5.16
CA TYR A 246 -6.08 6.21 5.57
C TYR A 246 -6.10 6.04 7.10
N LEU A 247 -5.50 6.94 7.85
CA LEU A 247 -5.47 6.83 9.32
C LEU A 247 -6.82 7.14 9.98
N VAL A 248 -7.58 8.07 9.40
CA VAL A 248 -8.81 8.58 10.05
C VAL A 248 -10.10 7.96 9.53
N HIS A 249 -10.09 7.27 8.35
CA HIS A 249 -11.32 6.79 7.73
C HIS A 249 -12.08 5.81 8.62
N GLN A 250 -11.40 4.80 9.17
CA GLN A 250 -12.05 3.78 10.00
C GLN A 250 -12.58 4.35 11.33
N PRO A 251 -11.82 5.13 12.13
CA PRO A 251 -12.37 5.82 13.28
C PRO A 251 -13.60 6.68 12.97
N ILE A 252 -13.59 7.39 11.83
CA ILE A 252 -14.73 8.23 11.43
C ILE A 252 -15.93 7.37 11.05
N LEU A 253 -15.74 6.31 10.26
CA LEU A 253 -16.82 5.38 9.89
C LEU A 253 -17.46 4.79 11.13
N LEU A 254 -16.68 4.26 12.05
CA LEU A 254 -17.18 3.67 13.29
C LEU A 254 -17.91 4.70 14.15
N ALA A 255 -17.37 5.92 14.30
CA ALA A 255 -18.03 6.99 15.05
C ALA A 255 -19.41 7.34 14.47
N ILE A 256 -19.51 7.41 13.13
CA ILE A 256 -20.79 7.65 12.44
C ILE A 256 -21.74 6.49 12.70
N LEU A 257 -21.32 5.24 12.50
CA LEU A 257 -22.17 4.06 12.62
C LEU A 257 -22.69 3.87 14.05
N PHE A 258 -21.82 3.96 15.05
CA PHE A 258 -22.25 3.85 16.45
C PHE A 258 -23.10 5.05 16.89
N GLY A 259 -22.81 6.25 16.35
CA GLY A 259 -23.65 7.42 16.58
C GLY A 259 -25.08 7.23 16.05
N LEU A 260 -25.23 6.75 14.83
CA LEU A 260 -26.52 6.47 14.22
C LEU A 260 -27.29 5.36 14.96
N ARG A 261 -26.58 4.33 15.41
CA ARG A 261 -27.16 3.28 16.25
C ARG A 261 -27.67 3.84 17.60
N TYR A 262 -26.89 4.72 18.24
CA TYR A 262 -27.29 5.36 19.49
C TYR A 262 -28.53 6.25 19.32
N LEU A 263 -28.69 6.89 18.17
CA LEU A 263 -29.86 7.71 17.82
C LEU A 263 -31.10 6.88 17.41
N GLY A 264 -31.00 5.55 17.43
CA GLY A 264 -32.13 4.66 17.10
C GLY A 264 -32.53 4.67 15.62
N VAL A 265 -31.60 4.97 14.73
CA VAL A 265 -31.86 4.97 13.29
C VAL A 265 -32.01 3.54 12.75
N TRP A 266 -31.44 2.53 13.44
CA TRP A 266 -31.59 1.09 13.26
C TRP A 266 -31.28 0.31 14.54
#